data_a75272bfa00026be08e400eacf512d71
#
_entry.id   a75272bfa00026be08e400eacf512d71
#
_cell.length_a   1.000
_cell.length_b   1.000
_cell.length_c   1.000
_cell.angle_alpha   90.00
_cell.angle_beta   90.00
_cell.angle_gamma   90.00
#
_symmetry.space_group_name_H-M   'P 1'
#
loop_
_entity.id
_entity.type
_entity.pdbx_description
1 polymer ?
#
loop_
_entity_poly.entity_id
_entity_poly.type
_entity_poly.pdbx_seq_one_letter_code
_entity_poly.pdbx_strand_id
1 'polypeptide(L)'
;MNRPIGFALALLLPALAQAQDPARHDHAPGAHAAERLGTVHFPSSGAPAAQPQFLRGLALLHSFEYDDARAAFRGAERTDSGFAMAYWGEALTFAQLLWGLDDADSARATLLRLGPTRAARLARAGTPHERAYGAAVEALFDTTSEVARVEGYVAGLRRLTAEYPSDVEARALLSVALLMDDAGTAAERTARTEEAIRLAERVFAEQPDHPGGAHYLIHATDDPQYAARGLAAARAYATIAPDAEHALHMPSHIFLQVGAWDDVVASNERAWAASRMEVASHALPPTELSFHALTWLQYGYLEQGRYVAARALIDSAQRVLRGVDWATSDAVDARYAVAEMRFAYARETGDWGIYGGRAPVPPPAGRADSSACARSFAAQDSYRVAFLAATFGDTARAKAVAAALPERAVTPRIQIGALVAKARGDTATWVAQLRAAADAEATVAHQGPPHLYPSSDLLGNALLELGRSAEAIAAYEQSLVLMPNRTLSLLGLARAHRAAEHSQEAARTRALVRANWHAADREVKARVATAE
;
A
#
# COMPACT_ATOMS: atom_id res chain seq x y z
N MET A 1 25.52 -14.28 -0.06
CA MET A 1 24.87 -15.24 -0.95
C MET A 1 23.69 -14.50 -1.55
N ASN A 2 23.79 -14.06 -2.82
CA ASN A 2 22.77 -13.30 -3.51
C ASN A 2 21.54 -14.20 -3.74
N ARG A 3 20.47 -13.95 -3.01
CA ARG A 3 19.16 -14.54 -3.30
C ARG A 3 18.55 -13.75 -4.47
N PRO A 4 18.09 -14.39 -5.54
CA PRO A 4 17.24 -13.73 -6.52
C PRO A 4 15.89 -13.46 -5.83
N ILE A 5 15.60 -12.21 -5.55
CA ILE A 5 14.27 -11.77 -5.14
C ILE A 5 13.43 -11.79 -6.40
N GLY A 6 12.67 -12.87 -6.56
CA GLY A 6 11.60 -12.88 -7.52
C GLY A 6 10.50 -11.98 -6.97
N PHE A 7 10.27 -10.82 -7.58
CA PHE A 7 8.95 -10.21 -7.59
C PHE A 7 8.03 -11.18 -8.35
N ALA A 8 7.67 -12.29 -7.71
CA ALA A 8 6.39 -12.83 -8.04
C ALA A 8 5.44 -11.76 -7.57
N LEU A 9 4.75 -11.09 -8.51
CA LEU A 9 3.55 -10.35 -8.18
C LEU A 9 2.70 -11.30 -7.35
N ALA A 10 2.97 -11.30 -6.05
CA ALA A 10 1.97 -11.76 -5.14
C ALA A 10 0.85 -10.79 -5.44
N LEU A 11 -0.19 -11.27 -6.08
CA LEU A 11 -1.49 -10.66 -6.07
C LEU A 11 -2.00 -10.62 -4.62
N LEU A 12 -1.26 -9.93 -3.84
CA LEU A 12 -1.44 -9.44 -2.52
C LEU A 12 -1.09 -7.98 -2.67
N LEU A 13 -2.11 -7.20 -2.78
CA LEU A 13 -2.15 -5.76 -2.70
C LEU A 13 -2.18 -5.03 -4.06
N PRO A 14 -3.35 -4.49 -4.33
CA PRO A 14 -3.36 -3.05 -4.22
C PRO A 14 -3.43 -2.72 -2.71
N ALA A 15 -2.59 -1.83 -2.24
CA ALA A 15 -2.90 -1.01 -1.11
C ALA A 15 -4.36 -0.57 -1.25
N LEU A 16 -5.10 -0.40 -0.14
CA LEU A 16 -6.45 0.15 -0.16
C LEU A 16 -6.42 1.53 -0.82
N ALA A 17 -6.37 1.56 -2.13
CA ALA A 17 -6.60 2.76 -2.91
C ALA A 17 -8.10 2.96 -2.89
N GLN A 18 -8.54 4.09 -2.43
CA GLN A 18 -9.88 4.54 -2.64
C GLN A 18 -10.12 4.58 -4.14
N ALA A 19 -11.01 3.73 -4.64
CA ALA A 19 -11.58 3.89 -5.96
C ALA A 19 -12.49 5.12 -5.87
N GLN A 20 -11.92 6.29 -6.17
CA GLN A 20 -12.70 7.52 -6.28
C GLN A 20 -13.50 7.42 -7.58
N ASP A 21 -14.82 7.53 -7.46
CA ASP A 21 -15.73 7.54 -8.60
C ASP A 21 -15.45 8.80 -9.46
N PRO A 22 -15.01 8.70 -10.71
CA PRO A 22 -14.65 9.85 -11.54
C PRO A 22 -15.82 10.80 -11.86
N ALA A 23 -17.05 10.48 -11.46
CA ALA A 23 -18.24 11.25 -11.79
C ALA A 23 -18.63 12.32 -10.75
N ARG A 24 -17.94 12.46 -9.60
CA ARG A 24 -18.52 13.16 -8.45
C ARG A 24 -17.99 14.53 -8.07
N HIS A 25 -16.90 15.07 -8.62
CA HIS A 25 -16.31 16.29 -8.04
C HIS A 25 -15.99 17.40 -9.06
N ASP A 26 -17.03 18.15 -9.47
CA ASP A 26 -16.86 19.53 -9.94
C ASP A 26 -16.97 20.47 -8.72
N HIS A 27 -15.87 20.66 -7.99
CA HIS A 27 -15.82 21.63 -6.89
C HIS A 27 -15.62 23.03 -7.44
N ALA A 28 -16.52 23.96 -7.05
CA ALA A 28 -16.33 25.37 -7.31
C ALA A 28 -15.09 25.87 -6.55
N PRO A 29 -14.19 26.66 -7.19
CA PRO A 29 -12.99 27.16 -6.53
C PRO A 29 -13.36 28.17 -5.45
N GLY A 30 -13.35 27.74 -4.19
CA GLY A 30 -13.28 28.62 -3.03
C GLY A 30 -11.90 29.27 -2.95
N ALA A 31 -11.80 30.51 -2.43
CA ALA A 31 -10.52 31.16 -2.18
C ALA A 31 -9.79 30.42 -1.04
N HIS A 32 -8.98 29.42 -1.39
CA HIS A 32 -8.15 28.69 -0.45
C HIS A 32 -6.88 29.51 -0.14
N ALA A 33 -6.43 29.48 1.12
CA ALA A 33 -5.04 29.81 1.43
C ALA A 33 -4.14 28.97 0.52
N ALA A 34 -3.00 29.50 0.04
CA ALA A 34 -2.13 28.78 -0.88
C ALA A 34 -1.77 27.41 -0.29
N GLU A 35 -2.23 26.35 -0.96
CA GLU A 35 -1.97 24.96 -0.55
C GLU A 35 -0.47 24.68 -0.59
N ARG A 36 0.03 23.96 0.39
CA ARG A 36 1.44 23.56 0.50
C ARG A 36 1.58 22.14 -0.05
N LEU A 37 1.84 22.05 -1.35
CA LEU A 37 1.93 20.81 -2.11
C LEU A 37 3.37 20.49 -2.55
N GLY A 38 4.37 21.22 -2.03
CA GLY A 38 5.74 21.19 -2.53
C GLY A 38 5.93 22.13 -3.72
N THR A 39 7.07 21.99 -4.39
CA THR A 39 7.45 22.85 -5.52
C THR A 39 7.72 22.01 -6.76
N VAL A 40 7.07 22.34 -7.86
CA VAL A 40 7.32 21.75 -9.18
C VAL A 40 7.68 22.83 -10.19
N HIS A 41 8.61 22.52 -11.08
CA HIS A 41 9.08 23.45 -12.10
C HIS A 41 8.93 22.81 -13.49
N PHE A 42 7.93 23.23 -14.23
CA PHE A 42 7.69 22.75 -15.57
C PHE A 42 7.57 23.93 -16.56
N PRO A 43 8.67 24.29 -17.25
CA PRO A 43 8.59 25.29 -18.30
C PRO A 43 7.69 24.79 -19.45
N SER A 44 6.61 25.49 -19.71
CA SER A 44 5.64 25.09 -20.73
C SER A 44 5.12 26.29 -21.55
N SER A 45 4.56 26.00 -22.72
CA SER A 45 4.08 26.98 -23.68
C SER A 45 2.67 27.53 -23.40
N GLY A 46 2.00 27.03 -22.35
CA GLY A 46 0.68 27.52 -21.97
C GLY A 46 0.68 29.00 -21.57
N ALA A 47 -0.46 29.65 -21.75
CA ALA A 47 -0.63 31.07 -21.38
C ALA A 47 -0.22 31.33 -19.91
N PRO A 48 0.43 32.46 -19.58
CA PRO A 48 0.86 32.76 -18.21
C PRO A 48 -0.26 32.64 -17.16
N ALA A 49 -1.50 32.96 -17.53
CA ALA A 49 -2.65 32.87 -16.65
C ALA A 49 -3.09 31.41 -16.36
N ALA A 50 -2.73 30.44 -17.21
CA ALA A 50 -3.02 29.02 -17.03
C ALA A 50 -1.95 28.28 -16.21
N GLN A 51 -0.73 28.82 -16.13
CA GLN A 51 0.41 28.17 -15.48
C GLN A 51 0.15 27.81 -13.99
N PRO A 52 -0.44 28.69 -13.16
CA PRO A 52 -0.66 28.36 -11.75
C PRO A 52 -1.52 27.10 -11.55
N GLN A 53 -2.58 26.96 -12.35
CA GLN A 53 -3.46 25.78 -12.26
C GLN A 53 -2.78 24.52 -12.80
N PHE A 54 -2.00 24.64 -13.86
CA PHE A 54 -1.22 23.53 -14.39
C PHE A 54 -0.19 23.01 -13.38
N LEU A 55 0.60 23.91 -12.78
CA LEU A 55 1.62 23.52 -11.78
C LEU A 55 0.97 22.97 -10.50
N ARG A 56 -0.18 23.53 -10.08
CA ARG A 56 -0.98 22.94 -8.99
C ARG A 56 -1.41 21.50 -9.35
N GLY A 57 -1.95 21.30 -10.54
CA GLY A 57 -2.35 19.98 -11.03
C GLY A 57 -1.19 18.98 -11.04
N LEU A 58 0.01 19.43 -11.44
CA LEU A 58 1.20 18.58 -11.48
C LEU A 58 1.68 18.20 -10.07
N ALA A 59 1.68 19.14 -9.11
CA ALA A 59 2.05 18.87 -7.72
C ALA A 59 1.06 17.87 -7.05
N LEU A 60 -0.23 18.04 -7.30
CA LEU A 60 -1.29 17.12 -6.85
C LEU A 60 -1.15 15.73 -7.51
N LEU A 61 -0.86 15.67 -8.80
CA LEU A 61 -0.60 14.42 -9.51
C LEU A 61 0.58 13.64 -8.89
N HIS A 62 1.65 14.35 -8.53
CA HIS A 62 2.79 13.75 -7.83
C HIS A 62 2.45 13.25 -6.42
N SER A 63 1.41 13.77 -5.81
CA SER A 63 0.92 13.33 -4.50
C SER A 63 -0.26 12.34 -4.59
N PHE A 64 -0.62 11.89 -5.81
CA PHE A 64 -1.75 10.98 -6.08
C PHE A 64 -3.13 11.51 -5.67
N GLU A 65 -3.25 12.84 -5.51
CA GLU A 65 -4.52 13.54 -5.32
C GLU A 65 -5.20 13.72 -6.70
N TYR A 66 -5.63 12.61 -7.30
CA TYR A 66 -5.98 12.55 -8.71
C TYR A 66 -7.18 13.40 -9.10
N ASP A 67 -8.21 13.50 -8.26
CA ASP A 67 -9.42 14.27 -8.56
C ASP A 67 -9.15 15.76 -8.51
N ASP A 68 -8.42 16.23 -7.50
CA ASP A 68 -7.99 17.61 -7.37
C ASP A 68 -7.00 18.00 -8.47
N ALA A 69 -6.08 17.09 -8.83
CA ALA A 69 -5.18 17.28 -9.98
C ALA A 69 -5.98 17.48 -11.27
N ARG A 70 -7.00 16.64 -11.50
CA ARG A 70 -7.90 16.72 -12.65
C ARG A 70 -8.64 18.05 -12.70
N ALA A 71 -9.20 18.47 -11.57
CA ALA A 71 -9.89 19.75 -11.46
C ALA A 71 -8.96 20.94 -11.77
N ALA A 72 -7.70 20.88 -11.31
CA ALA A 72 -6.69 21.91 -11.59
C ALA A 72 -6.28 21.93 -13.07
N PHE A 73 -6.02 20.78 -13.71
CA PHE A 73 -5.72 20.70 -15.13
C PHE A 73 -6.88 21.23 -15.99
N ARG A 74 -8.12 20.86 -15.69
CA ARG A 74 -9.32 21.42 -16.31
C ARG A 74 -9.43 22.94 -16.13
N GLY A 75 -8.97 23.47 -14.97
CA GLY A 75 -8.85 24.91 -14.73
C GLY A 75 -7.87 25.58 -15.70
N ALA A 76 -6.71 24.95 -15.94
CA ALA A 76 -5.73 25.40 -16.92
C ALA A 76 -6.29 25.37 -18.35
N GLU A 77 -7.00 24.29 -18.75
CA GLU A 77 -7.66 24.14 -20.05
C GLU A 77 -8.75 25.20 -20.28
N ARG A 78 -9.54 25.53 -19.27
CA ARG A 78 -10.54 26.61 -19.38
C ARG A 78 -9.89 27.98 -19.59
N THR A 79 -8.72 28.19 -19.02
CA THR A 79 -7.96 29.44 -19.14
C THR A 79 -7.23 29.52 -20.49
N ASP A 80 -6.73 28.40 -20.98
CA ASP A 80 -6.05 28.28 -22.27
C ASP A 80 -6.41 26.94 -22.93
N SER A 81 -7.41 26.95 -23.79
CA SER A 81 -7.91 25.76 -24.48
C SER A 81 -6.92 25.17 -25.50
N GLY A 82 -5.82 25.85 -25.78
CA GLY A 82 -4.71 25.38 -26.62
C GLY A 82 -3.58 24.72 -25.84
N PHE A 83 -3.62 24.77 -24.50
CA PHE A 83 -2.53 24.30 -23.65
C PHE A 83 -2.46 22.77 -23.58
N ALA A 84 -1.75 22.17 -24.55
CA ALA A 84 -1.68 20.72 -24.72
C ALA A 84 -1.24 19.96 -23.45
N MET A 85 -0.28 20.52 -22.68
CA MET A 85 0.22 19.87 -21.48
C MET A 85 -0.85 19.70 -20.40
N ALA A 86 -1.85 20.60 -20.32
CA ALA A 86 -2.96 20.47 -19.37
C ALA A 86 -3.83 19.24 -19.70
N TYR A 87 -4.12 18.98 -20.97
CA TYR A 87 -4.86 17.79 -21.40
C TYR A 87 -4.08 16.49 -21.17
N TRP A 88 -2.76 16.49 -21.38
CA TRP A 88 -1.92 15.33 -21.08
C TRP A 88 -1.82 15.11 -19.57
N GLY A 89 -1.75 16.18 -18.78
CA GLY A 89 -1.80 16.11 -17.31
C GLY A 89 -3.14 15.54 -16.82
N GLU A 90 -4.28 16.03 -17.33
CA GLU A 90 -5.60 15.47 -17.02
C GLU A 90 -5.68 14.00 -17.41
N ALA A 91 -5.22 13.62 -18.60
CA ALA A 91 -5.22 12.22 -19.03
C ALA A 91 -4.45 11.31 -18.07
N LEU A 92 -3.30 11.75 -17.54
CA LEU A 92 -2.51 10.98 -16.58
C LEU A 92 -3.27 10.72 -15.26
N THR A 93 -4.22 11.59 -14.87
CA THR A 93 -5.01 11.37 -13.64
C THR A 93 -5.92 10.14 -13.71
N PHE A 94 -6.16 9.61 -14.90
CA PHE A 94 -6.95 8.40 -15.11
C PHE A 94 -6.12 7.11 -15.10
N ALA A 95 -4.79 7.23 -15.07
CA ALA A 95 -3.86 6.10 -15.03
C ALA A 95 -3.27 5.94 -13.63
N GLN A 96 -4.07 5.42 -12.71
CA GLN A 96 -3.64 5.16 -11.33
C GLN A 96 -2.92 3.81 -11.26
N LEU A 97 -1.81 3.70 -11.95
CA LEU A 97 -1.19 2.44 -12.33
C LEU A 97 -0.57 1.68 -11.14
N LEU A 98 -0.03 2.37 -10.13
CA LEU A 98 0.42 1.71 -8.88
C LEU A 98 -0.73 1.07 -8.10
N TRP A 99 -1.96 1.53 -8.34
CA TRP A 99 -3.17 0.98 -7.74
C TRP A 99 -3.84 -0.11 -8.59
N GLY A 100 -3.34 -0.34 -9.81
CA GLY A 100 -4.00 -1.22 -10.78
C GLY A 100 -5.35 -0.70 -11.25
N LEU A 101 -5.58 0.62 -11.16
CA LEU A 101 -6.77 1.30 -11.65
C LEU A 101 -6.42 2.03 -12.95
N ASP A 102 -7.20 1.79 -13.99
CA ASP A 102 -7.00 2.38 -15.32
C ASP A 102 -8.35 2.66 -15.97
N ASP A 103 -8.66 3.95 -16.13
CA ASP A 103 -9.80 4.42 -16.93
C ASP A 103 -9.28 5.02 -18.25
N ALA A 104 -8.77 4.14 -19.09
CA ALA A 104 -8.22 4.53 -20.38
C ALA A 104 -9.27 5.19 -21.31
N ASP A 105 -10.56 4.89 -21.12
CA ASP A 105 -11.61 5.49 -21.95
C ASP A 105 -11.83 6.96 -21.60
N SER A 106 -11.85 7.31 -20.31
CA SER A 106 -11.90 8.71 -19.85
C SER A 106 -10.64 9.49 -20.27
N ALA A 107 -9.46 8.86 -20.15
CA ALA A 107 -8.21 9.46 -20.65
C ALA A 107 -8.27 9.75 -22.14
N ARG A 108 -8.73 8.79 -22.96
CA ARG A 108 -8.90 8.97 -24.41
C ARG A 108 -9.93 10.05 -24.73
N ALA A 109 -11.05 10.10 -23.99
CA ALA A 109 -12.05 11.16 -24.14
C ALA A 109 -11.45 12.54 -23.86
N THR A 110 -10.61 12.67 -22.83
CA THR A 110 -9.84 13.89 -22.55
C THR A 110 -8.94 14.26 -23.71
N LEU A 111 -8.14 13.33 -24.21
CA LEU A 111 -7.24 13.58 -25.35
C LEU A 111 -7.99 13.97 -26.63
N LEU A 112 -9.18 13.41 -26.89
CA LEU A 112 -10.02 13.77 -28.02
C LEU A 112 -10.50 15.23 -27.97
N ARG A 113 -10.64 15.84 -26.80
CA ARG A 113 -10.95 17.28 -26.66
C ARG A 113 -9.80 18.16 -27.17
N LEU A 114 -8.55 17.71 -27.04
CA LEU A 114 -7.38 18.41 -27.57
C LEU A 114 -7.30 18.29 -29.10
N GLY A 115 -7.65 17.14 -29.66
CA GLY A 115 -7.65 16.94 -31.11
C GLY A 115 -8.03 15.52 -31.53
N PRO A 116 -8.57 15.36 -32.78
CA PRO A 116 -9.18 14.10 -33.21
C PRO A 116 -8.18 12.97 -33.46
N THR A 117 -6.91 13.28 -33.68
CA THR A 117 -5.87 12.28 -33.95
C THR A 117 -4.63 12.56 -33.16
N ARG A 118 -3.83 11.52 -32.84
CA ARG A 118 -2.54 11.66 -32.16
C ARG A 118 -1.65 12.72 -32.85
N ALA A 119 -1.56 12.70 -34.16
CA ALA A 119 -0.77 13.68 -34.93
C ALA A 119 -1.27 15.12 -34.72
N ALA A 120 -2.59 15.32 -34.72
CA ALA A 120 -3.19 16.63 -34.48
C ALA A 120 -2.92 17.13 -33.06
N ARG A 121 -2.99 16.25 -32.06
CA ARG A 121 -2.70 16.57 -30.65
C ARG A 121 -1.23 16.93 -30.46
N LEU A 122 -0.31 16.11 -30.94
CA LEU A 122 1.12 16.38 -30.89
C LEU A 122 1.54 17.66 -31.62
N ALA A 123 0.82 18.05 -32.66
CA ALA A 123 1.06 19.32 -33.34
C ALA A 123 0.66 20.55 -32.51
N ARG A 124 -0.13 20.37 -31.43
CA ARG A 124 -0.50 21.47 -30.51
C ARG A 124 0.57 21.73 -29.43
N ALA A 125 1.54 20.84 -29.27
CA ALA A 125 2.68 21.08 -28.36
C ALA A 125 3.46 22.31 -28.82
N GLY A 126 3.67 23.27 -27.95
CA GLY A 126 4.37 24.51 -28.26
C GLY A 126 5.87 24.36 -28.46
N THR A 127 6.45 23.28 -27.91
CA THR A 127 7.88 22.99 -28.00
C THR A 127 8.14 21.52 -28.36
N PRO A 128 9.35 21.20 -28.89
CA PRO A 128 9.75 19.79 -29.08
C PRO A 128 9.76 18.99 -27.79
N HIS A 129 10.12 19.63 -26.67
CA HIS A 129 10.13 19.03 -25.33
C HIS A 129 8.71 18.61 -24.87
N GLU A 130 7.72 19.50 -24.95
CA GLU A 130 6.32 19.18 -24.68
C GLU A 130 5.78 18.09 -25.60
N ARG A 131 6.21 18.10 -26.87
CA ARG A 131 5.82 17.04 -27.82
C ARG A 131 6.35 15.68 -27.43
N ALA A 132 7.55 15.62 -26.82
CA ALA A 132 8.11 14.36 -26.31
C ALA A 132 7.32 13.84 -25.12
N TYR A 133 6.88 14.71 -24.20
CA TYR A 133 5.95 14.33 -23.11
C TYR A 133 4.63 13.82 -23.66
N GLY A 134 4.01 14.59 -24.56
CA GLY A 134 2.76 14.18 -25.21
C GLY A 134 2.87 12.82 -25.89
N ALA A 135 3.99 12.55 -26.57
CA ALA A 135 4.20 11.28 -27.25
C ALA A 135 4.32 10.09 -26.26
N ALA A 136 4.85 10.31 -25.05
CA ALA A 136 4.88 9.30 -23.99
C ALA A 136 3.48 9.04 -23.43
N VAL A 137 2.73 10.10 -23.07
CA VAL A 137 1.35 9.97 -22.56
C VAL A 137 0.43 9.32 -23.59
N GLU A 138 0.54 9.69 -24.87
CA GLU A 138 -0.23 9.06 -25.95
C GLU A 138 0.03 7.54 -26.08
N ALA A 139 1.24 7.09 -25.78
CA ALA A 139 1.55 5.67 -25.79
C ALA A 139 0.85 4.92 -24.63
N LEU A 140 0.70 5.58 -23.47
CA LEU A 140 0.02 5.00 -22.31
C LEU A 140 -1.47 4.75 -22.58
N PHE A 141 -2.09 5.54 -23.47
CA PHE A 141 -3.52 5.44 -23.78
C PHE A 141 -3.81 4.90 -25.18
N ASP A 142 -2.82 4.27 -25.83
CA ASP A 142 -3.03 3.55 -27.09
C ASP A 142 -4.03 2.40 -26.91
N THR A 143 -4.50 1.83 -28.00
CA THR A 143 -5.55 0.78 -28.02
C THR A 143 -5.01 -0.64 -27.82
N THR A 144 -3.75 -0.78 -27.43
CA THR A 144 -3.07 -2.05 -27.18
C THR A 144 -3.36 -2.60 -25.77
N SER A 145 -2.75 -3.71 -25.41
CA SER A 145 -2.86 -4.26 -24.06
C SER A 145 -2.24 -3.33 -23.02
N GLU A 146 -2.69 -3.43 -21.77
CA GLU A 146 -2.17 -2.65 -20.64
C GLU A 146 -0.63 -2.77 -20.53
N VAL A 147 -0.09 -3.99 -20.63
CA VAL A 147 1.36 -4.23 -20.59
C VAL A 147 2.07 -3.44 -21.69
N ALA A 148 1.59 -3.52 -22.95
CA ALA A 148 2.21 -2.80 -24.07
C ALA A 148 2.10 -1.27 -23.91
N ARG A 149 1.04 -0.77 -23.27
CA ARG A 149 0.84 0.66 -22.99
C ARG A 149 1.85 1.15 -21.95
N VAL A 150 2.02 0.41 -20.85
CA VAL A 150 3.01 0.73 -19.82
C VAL A 150 4.43 0.69 -20.39
N GLU A 151 4.79 -0.37 -21.11
CA GLU A 151 6.09 -0.47 -21.81
C GLU A 151 6.32 0.71 -22.78
N GLY A 152 5.30 1.10 -23.52
CA GLY A 152 5.34 2.24 -24.43
C GLY A 152 5.59 3.58 -23.71
N TYR A 153 4.94 3.78 -22.56
CA TYR A 153 5.11 4.95 -21.72
C TYR A 153 6.52 5.01 -21.12
N VAL A 154 7.00 3.91 -20.52
CA VAL A 154 8.37 3.80 -20.00
C VAL A 154 9.40 4.07 -21.09
N ALA A 155 9.24 3.48 -22.28
CA ALA A 155 10.13 3.72 -23.40
C ALA A 155 10.10 5.18 -23.86
N GLY A 156 8.93 5.84 -23.84
CA GLY A 156 8.77 7.26 -24.11
C GLY A 156 9.53 8.14 -23.11
N LEU A 157 9.35 7.88 -21.83
CA LEU A 157 10.03 8.62 -20.75
C LEU A 157 11.55 8.37 -20.75
N ARG A 158 12.02 7.17 -21.06
CA ARG A 158 13.46 6.90 -21.22
C ARG A 158 14.08 7.71 -22.37
N ARG A 159 13.39 7.84 -23.52
CA ARG A 159 13.85 8.72 -24.60
C ARG A 159 13.87 10.18 -24.16
N LEU A 160 12.84 10.63 -23.45
CA LEU A 160 12.73 11.99 -22.94
C LEU A 160 13.88 12.30 -21.98
N THR A 161 14.17 11.43 -20.99
CA THR A 161 15.25 11.62 -20.03
C THR A 161 16.63 11.55 -20.69
N ALA A 162 16.80 10.81 -21.78
CA ALA A 162 18.05 10.75 -22.54
C ALA A 162 18.26 12.03 -23.37
N GLU A 163 17.20 12.59 -23.95
CA GLU A 163 17.23 13.81 -24.76
C GLU A 163 17.34 15.07 -23.88
N TYR A 164 16.69 15.05 -22.70
CA TYR A 164 16.67 16.16 -21.73
C TYR A 164 17.17 15.71 -20.35
N PRO A 165 18.48 15.44 -20.17
CA PRO A 165 19.00 14.82 -18.94
C PRO A 165 18.92 15.69 -17.70
N SER A 166 18.66 17.00 -17.84
CA SER A 166 18.43 17.93 -16.73
C SER A 166 16.96 18.03 -16.32
N ASP A 167 16.04 17.39 -17.06
CA ASP A 167 14.61 17.43 -16.78
C ASP A 167 14.29 16.59 -15.54
N VAL A 168 13.93 17.28 -14.47
CA VAL A 168 13.60 16.66 -13.16
C VAL A 168 12.26 15.93 -13.24
N GLU A 169 11.27 16.55 -13.89
CA GLU A 169 9.92 15.97 -14.02
C GLU A 169 9.93 14.67 -14.82
N ALA A 170 10.68 14.63 -15.93
CA ALA A 170 10.83 13.42 -16.72
C ALA A 170 11.45 12.27 -15.90
N ARG A 171 12.44 12.58 -15.05
CA ARG A 171 13.05 11.59 -14.16
C ARG A 171 12.10 11.13 -13.07
N ALA A 172 11.31 12.03 -12.49
CA ALA A 172 10.30 11.70 -11.49
C ALA A 172 9.23 10.76 -12.08
N LEU A 173 8.67 11.12 -13.24
CA LEU A 173 7.68 10.30 -13.93
C LEU A 173 8.24 8.96 -14.39
N LEU A 174 9.50 8.92 -14.87
CA LEU A 174 10.14 7.65 -15.23
C LEU A 174 10.34 6.75 -14.01
N SER A 175 10.71 7.31 -12.86
CA SER A 175 10.87 6.54 -11.63
C SER A 175 9.59 5.79 -11.25
N VAL A 176 8.45 6.49 -11.19
CA VAL A 176 7.18 5.83 -10.86
C VAL A 176 6.71 4.89 -11.97
N ALA A 177 6.91 5.24 -13.24
CA ALA A 177 6.53 4.40 -14.37
C ALA A 177 7.25 3.04 -14.38
N LEU A 178 8.51 2.99 -13.95
CA LEU A 178 9.28 1.76 -13.83
C LEU A 178 8.73 0.80 -12.76
N LEU A 179 8.07 1.31 -11.73
CA LEU A 179 7.45 0.51 -10.68
C LEU A 179 6.13 -0.13 -11.14
N MET A 180 5.52 0.41 -12.21
CA MET A 180 4.27 -0.08 -12.79
C MET A 180 4.48 -1.22 -13.77
N ASP A 181 5.69 -1.37 -14.30
CA ASP A 181 6.05 -2.41 -15.26
C ASP A 181 6.51 -3.67 -14.51
N ASP A 182 5.62 -4.64 -14.36
CA ASP A 182 5.89 -5.93 -13.72
C ASP A 182 6.26 -7.05 -14.72
N ALA A 183 6.32 -6.73 -16.00
CA ALA A 183 6.69 -7.67 -17.05
C ALA A 183 8.12 -8.21 -16.89
N GLY A 184 8.39 -9.37 -17.46
CA GLY A 184 9.73 -9.95 -17.52
C GLY A 184 10.13 -10.79 -16.29
N THR A 185 11.40 -11.12 -16.23
CA THR A 185 12.01 -11.96 -15.19
C THR A 185 12.19 -11.20 -13.87
N ALA A 186 12.41 -11.95 -12.78
CA ALA A 186 12.73 -11.37 -11.47
C ALA A 186 13.96 -10.44 -11.52
N ALA A 187 15.00 -10.82 -12.29
CA ALA A 187 16.21 -10.01 -12.44
C ALA A 187 15.91 -8.67 -13.15
N GLU A 188 15.07 -8.69 -14.18
CA GLU A 188 14.66 -7.47 -14.89
C GLU A 188 13.82 -6.56 -14.00
N ARG A 189 12.90 -7.10 -13.22
CA ARG A 189 12.14 -6.33 -12.24
C ARG A 189 13.05 -5.69 -11.19
N THR A 190 13.98 -6.45 -10.61
CA THR A 190 14.98 -5.91 -9.68
C THR A 190 15.79 -4.78 -10.30
N ALA A 191 16.22 -4.94 -11.56
CA ALA A 191 16.96 -3.89 -12.27
C ALA A 191 16.12 -2.62 -12.48
N ARG A 192 14.82 -2.75 -12.79
CA ARG A 192 13.89 -1.60 -12.88
C ARG A 192 13.68 -0.91 -11.54
N THR A 193 13.49 -1.67 -10.46
CA THR A 193 13.39 -1.11 -9.10
C THR A 193 14.64 -0.32 -8.74
N GLU A 194 15.82 -0.87 -8.98
CA GLU A 194 17.08 -0.15 -8.75
C GLU A 194 17.24 1.10 -9.65
N GLU A 195 16.75 1.06 -10.89
CA GLU A 195 16.71 2.24 -11.76
C GLU A 195 15.74 3.29 -11.20
N ALA A 196 14.54 2.89 -10.78
CA ALA A 196 13.54 3.76 -10.17
C ALA A 196 14.09 4.45 -8.92
N ILE A 197 14.73 3.70 -8.01
CA ILE A 197 15.34 4.24 -6.80
C ILE A 197 16.40 5.30 -7.17
N ARG A 198 17.33 4.99 -8.08
CA ARG A 198 18.38 5.96 -8.47
C ARG A 198 17.82 7.25 -9.07
N LEU A 199 16.75 7.15 -9.87
CA LEU A 199 16.07 8.31 -10.45
C LEU A 199 15.42 9.17 -9.37
N ALA A 200 14.64 8.56 -8.47
CA ALA A 200 13.97 9.27 -7.38
C ALA A 200 14.96 9.87 -6.38
N GLU A 201 16.04 9.15 -6.01
CA GLU A 201 17.12 9.68 -5.18
C GLU A 201 17.75 10.94 -5.80
N ARG A 202 17.97 10.91 -7.12
CA ARG A 202 18.52 12.06 -7.84
C ARG A 202 17.55 13.24 -7.85
N VAL A 203 16.25 13.01 -8.10
CA VAL A 203 15.21 14.05 -8.03
C VAL A 203 15.18 14.68 -6.64
N PHE A 204 15.10 13.85 -5.59
CA PHE A 204 15.04 14.32 -4.21
C PHE A 204 16.30 15.07 -3.77
N ALA A 205 17.48 14.67 -4.26
CA ALA A 205 18.74 15.36 -3.96
C ALA A 205 18.86 16.71 -4.70
N GLU A 206 18.41 16.81 -5.95
CA GLU A 206 18.47 18.03 -6.76
C GLU A 206 17.36 19.05 -6.36
N GLN A 207 16.18 18.56 -6.00
CA GLN A 207 15.02 19.36 -5.59
C GLN A 207 14.34 18.74 -4.35
N PRO A 208 14.85 19.05 -3.13
CA PRO A 208 14.37 18.42 -1.90
C PRO A 208 12.91 18.73 -1.54
N ASP A 209 12.33 19.76 -2.12
CA ASP A 209 10.92 20.18 -1.96
C ASP A 209 10.01 19.68 -3.08
N HIS A 210 10.52 18.88 -4.01
CA HIS A 210 9.73 18.28 -5.09
C HIS A 210 8.89 17.10 -4.55
N PRO A 211 7.53 17.16 -4.61
CA PRO A 211 6.69 16.13 -4.02
C PRO A 211 6.93 14.74 -4.62
N GLY A 212 7.05 14.64 -5.96
CA GLY A 212 7.32 13.38 -6.63
C GLY A 212 8.69 12.78 -6.30
N GLY A 213 9.70 13.62 -6.00
CA GLY A 213 11.02 13.14 -5.59
C GLY A 213 10.98 12.33 -4.30
N ALA A 214 10.34 12.87 -3.27
CA ALA A 214 10.17 12.18 -1.99
C ALA A 214 9.19 10.99 -2.11
N HIS A 215 8.03 11.20 -2.74
CA HIS A 215 6.96 10.22 -2.85
C HIS A 215 7.40 8.96 -3.61
N TYR A 216 7.99 9.14 -4.78
CA TYR A 216 8.39 8.01 -5.63
C TYR A 216 9.60 7.26 -5.06
N LEU A 217 10.46 7.96 -4.30
CA LEU A 217 11.53 7.30 -3.55
C LEU A 217 10.95 6.40 -2.44
N ILE A 218 9.90 6.85 -1.74
CA ILE A 218 9.19 6.01 -0.76
C ILE A 218 8.64 4.75 -1.46
N HIS A 219 7.89 4.89 -2.55
CA HIS A 219 7.36 3.75 -3.28
C HIS A 219 8.45 2.79 -3.79
N ALA A 220 9.53 3.35 -4.35
CA ALA A 220 10.62 2.54 -4.90
C ALA A 220 11.41 1.77 -3.84
N THR A 221 11.38 2.25 -2.58
CA THR A 221 12.14 1.66 -1.45
C THR A 221 11.23 0.98 -0.41
N ASP A 222 9.94 0.78 -0.71
CA ASP A 222 8.98 0.12 0.18
C ASP A 222 9.21 -1.41 0.22
N ASP A 223 10.37 -1.79 0.72
CA ASP A 223 10.81 -3.16 0.93
C ASP A 223 11.90 -3.15 2.01
N PRO A 224 11.96 -4.11 2.95
CA PRO A 224 12.97 -4.15 4.01
C PRO A 224 14.41 -4.05 3.51
N GLN A 225 14.68 -4.55 2.29
CA GLN A 225 16.02 -4.48 1.68
C GLN A 225 16.42 -3.04 1.31
N TYR A 226 15.46 -2.20 0.89
CA TYR A 226 15.73 -0.87 0.35
C TYR A 226 15.31 0.27 1.28
N ALA A 227 14.50 0.00 2.30
CA ALA A 227 13.86 1.01 3.15
C ALA A 227 14.82 2.03 3.76
N ALA A 228 16.05 1.62 4.10
CA ALA A 228 17.05 2.55 4.62
C ALA A 228 17.37 3.71 3.65
N ARG A 229 17.25 3.49 2.34
CA ARG A 229 17.48 4.52 1.29
C ARG A 229 16.33 5.53 1.23
N GLY A 230 15.09 5.08 1.54
CA GLY A 230 13.89 5.93 1.54
C GLY A 230 13.69 6.75 2.82
N LEU A 231 14.45 6.47 3.89
CA LEU A 231 14.16 7.03 5.22
C LEU A 231 14.22 8.56 5.28
N ALA A 232 15.15 9.19 4.56
CA ALA A 232 15.25 10.65 4.50
C ALA A 232 14.02 11.27 3.79
N ALA A 233 13.58 10.68 2.68
CA ALA A 233 12.41 11.10 1.95
C ALA A 233 11.13 10.92 2.80
N ALA A 234 10.99 9.79 3.49
CA ALA A 234 9.88 9.54 4.40
C ALA A 234 9.77 10.60 5.50
N ARG A 235 10.88 10.99 6.11
CA ARG A 235 10.90 12.05 7.13
C ARG A 235 10.57 13.44 6.60
N ALA A 236 10.82 13.71 5.32
CA ALA A 236 10.60 15.00 4.69
C ALA A 236 9.20 15.15 4.08
N TYR A 237 8.63 14.08 3.52
CA TYR A 237 7.49 14.17 2.59
C TYR A 237 6.25 14.86 3.20
N ALA A 238 5.86 14.50 4.42
CA ALA A 238 4.75 15.14 5.11
C ALA A 238 4.97 16.64 5.44
N THR A 239 6.19 17.15 5.28
CA THR A 239 6.52 18.58 5.41
C THR A 239 6.57 19.24 4.04
N ILE A 240 6.92 18.50 3.00
CA ILE A 240 6.93 18.98 1.61
C ILE A 240 5.49 19.25 1.14
N ALA A 241 4.58 18.29 1.32
CA ALA A 241 3.20 18.38 0.88
C ALA A 241 2.21 18.15 2.04
N PRO A 242 2.20 19.00 3.08
CA PRO A 242 1.41 18.76 4.29
C PRO A 242 -0.10 18.88 4.09
N ASP A 243 -0.55 19.45 2.97
CA ASP A 243 -1.95 19.66 2.65
C ASP A 243 -2.49 18.57 1.68
N ALA A 244 -1.64 17.59 1.28
CA ALA A 244 -2.05 16.36 0.61
C ALA A 244 -2.20 15.23 1.64
N GLU A 245 -3.40 14.62 1.72
CA GLU A 245 -3.69 13.56 2.72
C GLU A 245 -2.75 12.37 2.53
N HIS A 246 -2.57 11.96 1.28
CA HIS A 246 -1.69 10.84 0.93
C HIS A 246 -0.24 11.08 1.36
N ALA A 247 0.26 12.34 1.29
CA ALA A 247 1.61 12.67 1.75
C ALA A 247 1.79 12.55 3.26
N LEU A 248 0.73 12.63 4.05
CA LEU A 248 0.77 12.41 5.50
C LEU A 248 0.88 10.92 5.85
N HIS A 249 0.27 10.06 5.03
CA HIS A 249 0.28 8.60 5.20
C HIS A 249 1.57 7.95 4.70
N MET A 250 2.05 8.31 3.51
CA MET A 250 3.12 7.62 2.78
C MET A 250 4.44 7.41 3.55
N PRO A 251 4.88 8.32 4.44
CA PRO A 251 6.05 8.06 5.28
C PRO A 251 5.96 6.77 6.08
N SER A 252 4.75 6.36 6.48
CA SER A 252 4.53 5.16 7.27
C SER A 252 4.93 3.86 6.54
N HIS A 253 4.96 3.85 5.21
CA HIS A 253 5.46 2.72 4.43
C HIS A 253 6.91 2.39 4.81
N ILE A 254 7.79 3.39 4.76
CA ILE A 254 9.19 3.20 5.12
C ILE A 254 9.36 2.96 6.63
N PHE A 255 8.62 3.68 7.46
CA PHE A 255 8.68 3.49 8.90
C PHE A 255 8.28 2.09 9.33
N LEU A 256 7.29 1.49 8.66
CA LEU A 256 6.91 0.09 8.86
C LEU A 256 8.04 -0.86 8.46
N GLN A 257 8.65 -0.65 7.29
CA GLN A 257 9.75 -1.49 6.78
C GLN A 257 10.99 -1.47 7.67
N VAL A 258 11.19 -0.40 8.45
CA VAL A 258 12.28 -0.32 9.43
C VAL A 258 11.81 -0.58 10.87
N GLY A 259 10.53 -0.86 11.07
CA GLY A 259 9.96 -1.12 12.39
C GLY A 259 9.95 0.07 13.34
N ALA A 260 9.81 1.29 12.81
CA ALA A 260 9.72 2.56 13.55
C ALA A 260 8.25 2.84 13.93
N TRP A 261 7.73 2.12 14.92
CA TRP A 261 6.30 2.09 15.23
C TRP A 261 5.72 3.43 15.69
N ASP A 262 6.51 4.26 16.38
CA ASP A 262 6.08 5.61 16.79
C ASP A 262 5.85 6.51 15.58
N ASP A 263 6.73 6.42 14.58
CA ASP A 263 6.62 7.17 13.33
C ASP A 263 5.45 6.66 12.46
N VAL A 264 5.21 5.33 12.42
CA VAL A 264 4.01 4.74 11.77
C VAL A 264 2.74 5.31 12.37
N VAL A 265 2.64 5.33 13.70
CA VAL A 265 1.48 5.86 14.41
C VAL A 265 1.31 7.36 14.13
N ALA A 266 2.37 8.15 14.29
CA ALA A 266 2.30 9.61 14.12
C ALA A 266 1.91 10.01 12.69
N SER A 267 2.38 9.30 11.66
CA SER A 267 2.00 9.54 10.27
C SER A 267 0.51 9.28 10.06
N ASN A 268 0.01 8.13 10.51
CA ASN A 268 -1.37 7.73 10.27
C ASN A 268 -2.39 8.44 11.17
N GLU A 269 -2.00 8.91 12.36
CA GLU A 269 -2.85 9.80 13.16
C GLU A 269 -3.11 11.12 12.42
N ARG A 270 -2.09 11.68 11.75
CA ARG A 270 -2.23 12.91 10.93
C ARG A 270 -3.07 12.67 9.68
N ALA A 271 -2.79 11.61 8.93
CA ALA A 271 -3.54 11.26 7.72
C ALA A 271 -5.02 11.01 8.04
N TRP A 272 -5.31 10.22 9.07
CA TRP A 272 -6.67 9.98 9.53
C TRP A 272 -7.40 11.25 9.97
N ALA A 273 -6.70 12.18 10.64
CA ALA A 273 -7.27 13.46 11.04
C ALA A 273 -7.56 14.35 9.82
N ALA A 274 -6.66 14.40 8.84
CA ALA A 274 -6.84 15.13 7.59
C ALA A 274 -8.05 14.61 6.80
N SER A 275 -8.13 13.31 6.57
CA SER A 275 -9.27 12.68 5.90
C SER A 275 -10.62 12.98 6.56
N ARG A 276 -10.67 12.97 7.90
CA ARG A 276 -11.88 13.34 8.62
C ARG A 276 -12.28 14.80 8.44
N MET A 277 -11.29 15.70 8.37
CA MET A 277 -11.55 17.13 8.11
C MET A 277 -12.04 17.32 6.67
N GLU A 278 -11.45 16.65 5.72
CA GLU A 278 -11.84 16.67 4.32
C GLU A 278 -13.29 16.22 4.13
N VAL A 279 -13.62 15.01 4.59
CA VAL A 279 -14.98 14.46 4.54
C VAL A 279 -16.01 15.40 5.19
N ALA A 280 -15.65 16.00 6.33
CA ALA A 280 -16.55 16.94 7.02
C ALA A 280 -16.71 18.27 6.28
N SER A 281 -15.63 18.83 5.74
CA SER A 281 -15.64 20.14 5.07
C SER A 281 -16.37 20.12 3.72
N HIS A 282 -16.30 18.98 3.02
CA HIS A 282 -16.94 18.78 1.72
C HIS A 282 -18.27 18.02 1.81
N ALA A 283 -18.75 17.70 3.03
CA ALA A 283 -19.96 16.92 3.28
C ALA A 283 -20.00 15.60 2.50
N LEU A 284 -18.83 14.92 2.38
CA LEU A 284 -18.70 13.64 1.68
C LEU A 284 -19.33 12.51 2.50
N PRO A 285 -19.71 11.40 1.85
CA PRO A 285 -20.17 10.22 2.56
C PRO A 285 -19.07 9.61 3.42
N PRO A 286 -19.40 8.94 4.55
CA PRO A 286 -18.41 8.33 5.44
C PRO A 286 -17.53 7.25 4.78
N THR A 287 -17.93 6.74 3.62
CA THR A 287 -17.17 5.77 2.82
C THR A 287 -15.92 6.38 2.20
N GLU A 288 -15.86 7.70 2.06
CA GLU A 288 -14.70 8.45 1.55
C GLU A 288 -13.60 8.71 2.60
N LEU A 289 -13.80 8.26 3.84
CA LEU A 289 -12.74 8.33 4.85
C LEU A 289 -11.57 7.42 4.46
N SER A 290 -10.34 7.85 4.76
CA SER A 290 -9.10 7.09 4.51
C SER A 290 -9.00 5.86 5.41
N PHE A 291 -9.78 4.82 5.10
CA PHE A 291 -9.74 3.55 5.81
C PHE A 291 -8.38 2.86 5.68
N HIS A 292 -7.65 3.16 4.62
CA HIS A 292 -6.28 2.71 4.45
C HIS A 292 -5.38 3.23 5.59
N ALA A 293 -5.32 4.54 5.80
CA ALA A 293 -4.57 5.13 6.90
C ALA A 293 -5.06 4.61 8.29
N LEU A 294 -6.37 4.38 8.42
CA LEU A 294 -6.94 3.84 9.66
C LEU A 294 -6.47 2.42 9.98
N THR A 295 -6.37 1.54 8.99
CA THR A 295 -5.87 0.17 9.18
C THR A 295 -4.39 0.16 9.58
N TRP A 296 -3.59 1.05 9.00
CA TRP A 296 -2.18 1.22 9.34
C TRP A 296 -1.99 1.80 10.74
N LEU A 297 -2.81 2.79 11.12
CA LEU A 297 -2.83 3.34 12.48
C LEU A 297 -3.13 2.26 13.51
N GLN A 298 -4.16 1.45 13.24
CA GLN A 298 -4.51 0.35 14.12
C GLN A 298 -3.36 -0.66 14.25
N TYR A 299 -2.70 -1.00 13.14
CA TYR A 299 -1.58 -1.91 13.17
C TYR A 299 -0.40 -1.35 13.98
N GLY A 300 -0.09 -0.06 13.82
CA GLY A 300 0.91 0.61 14.66
C GLY A 300 0.56 0.54 16.16
N TYR A 301 -0.71 0.75 16.52
CA TYR A 301 -1.15 0.56 17.91
C TYR A 301 -1.00 -0.88 18.40
N LEU A 302 -1.25 -1.87 17.54
CA LEU A 302 -1.08 -3.29 17.89
C LEU A 302 0.38 -3.62 18.13
N GLU A 303 1.29 -3.14 17.30
CA GLU A 303 2.73 -3.31 17.48
C GLU A 303 3.25 -2.63 18.76
N GLN A 304 2.66 -1.47 19.13
CA GLN A 304 2.96 -0.79 20.40
C GLN A 304 2.28 -1.41 21.62
N GLY A 305 1.47 -2.46 21.46
CA GLY A 305 0.71 -3.06 22.57
C GLY A 305 -0.41 -2.17 23.11
N ARG A 306 -0.87 -1.17 22.38
CA ARG A 306 -1.99 -0.26 22.70
C ARG A 306 -3.31 -0.89 22.25
N TYR A 307 -3.63 -2.06 22.80
CA TYR A 307 -4.75 -2.90 22.35
C TYR A 307 -6.11 -2.26 22.60
N VAL A 308 -6.25 -1.50 23.69
CA VAL A 308 -7.48 -0.74 23.98
C VAL A 308 -7.72 0.32 22.91
N ALA A 309 -6.69 1.06 22.51
CA ALA A 309 -6.78 2.05 21.46
C ALA A 309 -7.07 1.41 20.09
N ALA A 310 -6.38 0.31 19.76
CA ALA A 310 -6.62 -0.45 18.53
C ALA A 310 -8.06 -0.96 18.43
N ARG A 311 -8.65 -1.41 19.53
CA ARG A 311 -10.06 -1.84 19.60
C ARG A 311 -11.00 -0.66 19.41
N ALA A 312 -10.71 0.48 20.04
CA ALA A 312 -11.54 1.67 19.92
C ALA A 312 -11.63 2.20 18.47
N LEU A 313 -10.58 2.01 17.65
CA LEU A 313 -10.63 2.34 16.21
C LEU A 313 -11.64 1.46 15.46
N ILE A 314 -11.69 0.15 15.74
CA ILE A 314 -12.69 -0.76 15.14
C ILE A 314 -14.10 -0.27 15.49
N ASP A 315 -14.34 -0.01 16.79
CA ASP A 315 -15.64 0.44 17.28
C ASP A 315 -16.03 1.80 16.68
N SER A 316 -15.04 2.69 16.45
CA SER A 316 -15.24 3.99 15.79
C SER A 316 -15.61 3.82 14.32
N ALA A 317 -14.87 3.01 13.56
CA ALA A 317 -15.16 2.73 12.16
C ALA A 317 -16.58 2.15 12.00
N GLN A 318 -16.95 1.17 12.83
CA GLN A 318 -18.28 0.57 12.80
C GLN A 318 -19.40 1.58 13.14
N ARG A 319 -19.14 2.56 14.01
CA ARG A 319 -20.12 3.62 14.33
C ARG A 319 -20.32 4.57 13.16
N VAL A 320 -19.23 5.02 12.55
CA VAL A 320 -19.23 5.95 11.42
C VAL A 320 -19.95 5.34 10.20
N LEU A 321 -19.75 4.04 9.98
CA LEU A 321 -20.35 3.29 8.88
C LEU A 321 -21.75 2.75 9.21
N ARG A 322 -22.35 3.16 10.32
CA ARG A 322 -23.70 2.70 10.68
C ARG A 322 -24.74 3.24 9.70
N GLY A 323 -25.46 2.36 9.06
CA GLY A 323 -26.48 2.71 8.07
C GLY A 323 -25.98 2.82 6.64
N VAL A 324 -24.69 2.60 6.40
CA VAL A 324 -24.14 2.48 5.04
C VAL A 324 -24.71 1.22 4.37
N ASP A 325 -25.12 1.37 3.12
CA ASP A 325 -25.48 0.21 2.29
C ASP A 325 -24.22 -0.50 1.80
N TRP A 326 -23.93 -1.62 2.43
CA TRP A 326 -22.74 -2.44 2.11
C TRP A 326 -22.80 -3.14 0.74
N ALA A 327 -23.89 -3.01 0.01
CA ALA A 327 -24.01 -3.56 -1.34
C ALA A 327 -23.54 -2.59 -2.43
N THR A 328 -23.22 -1.34 -2.07
CA THR A 328 -22.69 -0.35 -3.00
C THR A 328 -21.19 -0.53 -3.23
N SER A 329 -20.70 -0.12 -4.40
CA SER A 329 -19.27 -0.10 -4.71
C SER A 329 -18.48 0.73 -3.71
N ASP A 330 -19.00 1.91 -3.35
CA ASP A 330 -18.36 2.89 -2.47
C ASP A 330 -18.15 2.38 -1.03
N ALA A 331 -18.90 1.34 -0.61
CA ALA A 331 -18.77 0.73 0.70
C ALA A 331 -17.75 -0.43 0.74
N VAL A 332 -17.23 -0.86 -0.41
CA VAL A 332 -16.37 -2.06 -0.51
C VAL A 332 -15.12 -1.89 0.34
N ASP A 333 -14.38 -0.81 0.16
CA ASP A 333 -13.11 -0.56 0.86
C ASP A 333 -13.30 -0.42 2.37
N ALA A 334 -14.30 0.34 2.80
CA ALA A 334 -14.65 0.50 4.20
C ALA A 334 -15.00 -0.85 4.87
N ARG A 335 -15.73 -1.71 4.15
CA ARG A 335 -16.08 -3.06 4.62
C ARG A 335 -14.85 -3.92 4.81
N TYR A 336 -13.95 -3.93 3.82
CA TYR A 336 -12.72 -4.70 3.91
C TYR A 336 -11.81 -4.22 5.00
N ALA A 337 -11.66 -2.90 5.16
CA ALA A 337 -10.89 -2.31 6.23
C ALA A 337 -11.38 -2.75 7.61
N VAL A 338 -12.69 -2.73 7.87
CA VAL A 338 -13.26 -3.20 9.14
C VAL A 338 -13.00 -4.70 9.35
N ALA A 339 -13.11 -5.52 8.31
CA ALA A 339 -12.82 -6.95 8.39
C ALA A 339 -11.34 -7.21 8.68
N GLU A 340 -10.45 -6.47 8.00
CA GLU A 340 -9.00 -6.49 8.23
C GLU A 340 -8.65 -6.11 9.66
N MET A 341 -9.15 -4.96 10.12
CA MET A 341 -8.90 -4.46 11.47
C MET A 341 -9.32 -5.46 12.56
N ARG A 342 -10.46 -6.13 12.38
CA ARG A 342 -10.91 -7.17 13.31
C ARG A 342 -10.00 -8.39 13.30
N PHE A 343 -9.55 -8.81 12.12
CA PHE A 343 -8.65 -9.95 11.98
C PHE A 343 -7.26 -9.63 12.54
N ALA A 344 -6.70 -8.47 12.20
CA ALA A 344 -5.44 -7.99 12.75
C ALA A 344 -5.48 -7.91 14.29
N TYR A 345 -6.56 -7.33 14.84
CA TYR A 345 -6.75 -7.27 16.30
C TYR A 345 -6.73 -8.67 16.93
N ALA A 346 -7.53 -9.59 16.42
CA ALA A 346 -7.58 -10.95 16.97
C ALA A 346 -6.24 -11.69 16.85
N ARG A 347 -5.56 -11.53 15.72
CA ARG A 347 -4.25 -12.11 15.45
C ARG A 347 -3.18 -11.61 16.43
N GLU A 348 -3.10 -10.27 16.60
CA GLU A 348 -2.05 -9.66 17.42
C GLU A 348 -2.31 -9.75 18.93
N THR A 349 -3.56 -9.80 19.34
CA THR A 349 -3.92 -9.90 20.77
C THR A 349 -4.14 -11.33 21.25
N GLY A 350 -4.47 -12.25 20.34
CA GLY A 350 -4.99 -13.58 20.65
C GLY A 350 -6.46 -13.58 21.06
N ASP A 351 -7.15 -12.42 21.03
CA ASP A 351 -8.58 -12.31 21.39
C ASP A 351 -9.48 -12.66 20.20
N TRP A 352 -9.61 -13.95 19.93
CA TRP A 352 -10.56 -14.46 18.94
C TRP A 352 -12.03 -14.31 19.37
N GLY A 353 -12.29 -13.95 20.61
CA GLY A 353 -13.62 -13.68 21.16
C GLY A 353 -14.35 -12.53 20.45
N ILE A 354 -13.62 -11.62 19.79
CA ILE A 354 -14.20 -10.57 18.94
C ILE A 354 -15.14 -11.12 17.84
N TYR A 355 -15.02 -12.40 17.49
CA TYR A 355 -15.88 -13.09 16.51
C TYR A 355 -17.03 -13.88 17.13
N GLY A 356 -17.17 -13.90 18.47
CA GLY A 356 -18.22 -14.65 19.15
C GLY A 356 -18.12 -16.17 18.99
N GLY A 357 -16.91 -16.70 18.84
CA GLY A 357 -16.64 -18.14 18.76
C GLY A 357 -17.00 -18.82 17.44
N ARG A 358 -17.27 -18.06 16.37
CA ARG A 358 -17.60 -18.61 15.04
C ARG A 358 -17.04 -17.76 13.92
N ALA A 359 -16.66 -18.40 12.81
CA ALA A 359 -16.24 -17.71 11.60
C ALA A 359 -17.43 -16.91 11.01
N PRO A 360 -17.18 -15.67 10.56
CA PRO A 360 -18.22 -14.86 9.92
C PRO A 360 -18.71 -15.53 8.63
N VAL A 361 -19.94 -15.21 8.25
CA VAL A 361 -20.41 -15.50 6.90
C VAL A 361 -19.83 -14.42 5.99
N PRO A 362 -19.17 -14.77 4.87
CA PRO A 362 -18.77 -13.76 3.90
C PRO A 362 -20.00 -12.95 3.50
N PRO A 363 -19.88 -11.64 3.34
CA PRO A 363 -20.98 -10.87 2.76
C PRO A 363 -21.30 -11.45 1.38
N PRO A 364 -22.57 -11.42 0.94
CA PRO A 364 -22.90 -11.81 -0.41
C PRO A 364 -22.02 -10.99 -1.36
N ALA A 365 -21.46 -11.66 -2.38
CA ALA A 365 -20.75 -10.96 -3.44
C ALA A 365 -21.69 -9.86 -3.94
N GLY A 366 -21.34 -8.60 -3.71
CA GLY A 366 -22.09 -7.48 -4.26
C GLY A 366 -22.19 -7.65 -5.77
N ARG A 367 -23.13 -6.97 -6.43
CA ARG A 367 -23.22 -6.96 -7.89
C ARG A 367 -21.82 -6.68 -8.43
N ALA A 368 -21.30 -7.68 -9.10
CA ALA A 368 -19.95 -7.89 -9.53
C ALA A 368 -19.17 -6.61 -9.86
N ASP A 369 -18.47 -6.07 -8.87
CA ASP A 369 -17.25 -5.34 -9.18
C ASP A 369 -16.24 -6.41 -9.63
N SER A 370 -15.98 -6.45 -10.94
CA SER A 370 -15.04 -7.39 -11.55
C SER A 370 -13.60 -6.86 -11.52
N SER A 371 -13.34 -5.77 -10.78
CA SER A 371 -12.01 -5.19 -10.68
C SER A 371 -11.01 -6.17 -10.05
N ALA A 372 -9.72 -5.96 -10.33
CA ALA A 372 -8.65 -6.73 -9.72
C ALA A 372 -8.65 -6.57 -8.18
N CYS A 373 -8.93 -5.34 -7.71
CA CYS A 373 -9.09 -5.00 -6.30
C CYS A 373 -10.17 -5.82 -5.61
N ALA A 374 -11.39 -5.81 -6.13
CA ALA A 374 -12.50 -6.57 -5.55
C ALA A 374 -12.21 -8.07 -5.50
N ARG A 375 -11.55 -8.63 -6.53
CA ARG A 375 -11.11 -10.04 -6.50
C ARG A 375 -10.05 -10.30 -5.44
N SER A 376 -9.13 -9.38 -5.21
CA SER A 376 -8.11 -9.49 -4.15
C SER A 376 -8.76 -9.48 -2.77
N PHE A 377 -9.64 -8.53 -2.51
CA PHE A 377 -10.39 -8.43 -1.26
C PHE A 377 -11.24 -9.68 -0.98
N ALA A 378 -11.93 -10.19 -1.98
CA ALA A 378 -12.71 -11.42 -1.84
C ALA A 378 -11.84 -12.64 -1.48
N ALA A 379 -10.62 -12.72 -2.03
CA ALA A 379 -9.67 -13.77 -1.67
C ALA A 379 -9.16 -13.63 -0.23
N GLN A 380 -8.87 -12.41 0.22
CA GLN A 380 -8.47 -12.14 1.60
C GLN A 380 -9.60 -12.47 2.60
N ASP A 381 -10.85 -12.07 2.31
CA ASP A 381 -11.99 -12.43 3.14
C ASP A 381 -12.21 -13.95 3.20
N SER A 382 -12.06 -14.63 2.07
CA SER A 382 -12.12 -16.09 2.03
C SER A 382 -11.03 -16.73 2.91
N TYR A 383 -9.81 -16.21 2.86
CA TYR A 383 -8.75 -16.65 3.77
C TYR A 383 -9.13 -16.45 5.24
N ARG A 384 -9.60 -15.25 5.63
CA ARG A 384 -10.01 -14.94 7.01
C ARG A 384 -11.11 -15.89 7.50
N VAL A 385 -12.10 -16.13 6.66
CA VAL A 385 -13.19 -17.08 6.97
C VAL A 385 -12.67 -18.50 7.15
N ALA A 386 -11.79 -18.97 6.26
CA ALA A 386 -11.21 -20.31 6.35
C ALA A 386 -10.30 -20.45 7.58
N PHE A 387 -9.48 -19.42 7.86
CA PHE A 387 -8.61 -19.38 9.05
C PHE A 387 -9.43 -19.45 10.34
N LEU A 388 -10.46 -18.63 10.46
CA LEU A 388 -11.35 -18.59 11.63
C LEU A 388 -12.15 -19.89 11.77
N ALA A 389 -12.63 -20.47 10.67
CA ALA A 389 -13.30 -21.77 10.69
C ALA A 389 -12.36 -22.85 11.25
N ALA A 390 -11.11 -22.92 10.78
CA ALA A 390 -10.11 -23.84 11.32
C ALA A 390 -9.79 -23.58 12.80
N THR A 391 -9.64 -22.31 13.19
CA THR A 391 -9.36 -21.90 14.57
C THR A 391 -10.50 -22.31 15.52
N PHE A 392 -11.75 -22.23 15.07
CA PHE A 392 -12.92 -22.63 15.86
C PHE A 392 -13.32 -24.12 15.68
N GLY A 393 -12.49 -24.92 15.02
CA GLY A 393 -12.68 -26.37 14.91
C GLY A 393 -13.57 -26.83 13.73
N ASP A 394 -14.13 -25.90 12.95
CA ASP A 394 -14.92 -26.24 11.73
C ASP A 394 -13.96 -26.51 10.55
N THR A 395 -13.30 -27.65 10.62
CA THR A 395 -12.31 -28.06 9.61
C THR A 395 -12.93 -28.39 8.27
N ALA A 396 -14.21 -28.76 8.23
CA ALA A 396 -14.94 -29.02 6.98
C ALA A 396 -15.16 -27.73 6.20
N ARG A 397 -15.66 -26.69 6.85
CA ARG A 397 -15.84 -25.36 6.27
C ARG A 397 -14.51 -24.73 5.87
N ALA A 398 -13.49 -24.85 6.74
CA ALA A 398 -12.15 -24.34 6.43
C ALA A 398 -11.61 -24.91 5.11
N LYS A 399 -11.73 -26.22 4.89
CA LYS A 399 -11.33 -26.88 3.65
C LYS A 399 -12.15 -26.45 2.44
N ALA A 400 -13.47 -26.38 2.58
CA ALA A 400 -14.37 -25.98 1.49
C ALA A 400 -14.05 -24.55 1.00
N VAL A 401 -13.86 -23.61 1.93
CA VAL A 401 -13.50 -22.22 1.59
C VAL A 401 -12.10 -22.13 1.01
N ALA A 402 -11.11 -22.84 1.57
CA ALA A 402 -9.76 -22.86 1.04
C ALA A 402 -9.65 -23.46 -0.37
N ALA A 403 -10.49 -24.45 -0.69
CA ALA A 403 -10.54 -25.04 -2.04
C ALA A 403 -11.07 -24.06 -3.09
N ALA A 404 -11.92 -23.11 -2.69
CA ALA A 404 -12.45 -22.06 -3.56
C ALA A 404 -11.49 -20.86 -3.75
N LEU A 405 -10.39 -20.79 -2.99
CA LEU A 405 -9.36 -19.75 -3.19
C LEU A 405 -8.72 -19.89 -4.58
N PRO A 406 -8.32 -18.79 -5.23
CA PRO A 406 -7.61 -18.82 -6.50
C PRO A 406 -6.35 -19.72 -6.43
N GLU A 407 -5.96 -20.38 -7.51
CA GLU A 407 -4.77 -21.25 -7.54
C GLU A 407 -3.49 -20.53 -7.09
N ARG A 408 -3.36 -19.27 -7.45
CA ARG A 408 -2.26 -18.38 -7.07
C ARG A 408 -2.19 -18.07 -5.56
N ALA A 409 -3.26 -18.28 -4.80
CA ALA A 409 -3.29 -18.09 -3.35
C ALA A 409 -2.58 -19.25 -2.63
N VAL A 410 -1.29 -19.44 -2.93
CA VAL A 410 -0.48 -20.58 -2.47
C VAL A 410 -0.33 -20.56 -0.94
N THR A 411 0.25 -19.50 -0.38
CA THR A 411 0.47 -19.36 1.07
C THR A 411 -0.82 -19.49 1.88
N PRO A 412 -1.94 -18.78 1.56
CA PRO A 412 -3.22 -18.96 2.24
C PRO A 412 -3.70 -20.41 2.29
N ARG A 413 -3.64 -21.12 1.17
CA ARG A 413 -4.10 -22.53 1.09
C ARG A 413 -3.25 -23.44 1.98
N ILE A 414 -1.94 -23.28 1.97
CA ILE A 414 -1.02 -24.08 2.78
C ILE A 414 -1.25 -23.82 4.26
N GLN A 415 -1.39 -22.53 4.67
CA GLN A 415 -1.68 -22.18 6.07
C GLN A 415 -2.99 -22.82 6.58
N ILE A 416 -4.06 -22.77 5.79
CA ILE A 416 -5.33 -23.41 6.16
C ILE A 416 -5.17 -24.93 6.26
N GLY A 417 -4.43 -25.55 5.34
CA GLY A 417 -4.09 -26.96 5.41
C GLY A 417 -3.36 -27.32 6.70
N ALA A 418 -2.38 -26.50 7.09
CA ALA A 418 -1.63 -26.68 8.33
C ALA A 418 -2.53 -26.61 9.58
N LEU A 419 -3.44 -25.63 9.66
CA LEU A 419 -4.40 -25.51 10.77
C LEU A 419 -5.36 -26.72 10.83
N VAL A 420 -5.78 -27.23 9.69
CA VAL A 420 -6.62 -28.43 9.61
C VAL A 420 -5.83 -29.68 10.07
N ALA A 421 -4.55 -29.80 9.71
CA ALA A 421 -3.67 -30.87 10.18
C ALA A 421 -3.50 -30.81 11.71
N LYS A 422 -3.25 -29.60 12.26
CA LYS A 422 -3.20 -29.39 13.71
C LYS A 422 -4.49 -29.87 14.40
N ALA A 423 -5.65 -29.47 13.91
CA ALA A 423 -6.94 -29.85 14.49
C ALA A 423 -7.20 -31.38 14.45
N ARG A 424 -6.51 -32.12 13.61
CA ARG A 424 -6.56 -33.60 13.51
C ARG A 424 -5.50 -34.32 14.34
N GLY A 425 -4.60 -33.57 14.97
CA GLY A 425 -3.45 -34.13 15.69
C GLY A 425 -2.32 -34.63 14.77
N ASP A 426 -2.37 -34.30 13.47
CA ASP A 426 -1.30 -34.65 12.51
C ASP A 426 -0.15 -33.63 12.60
N THR A 427 0.69 -33.83 13.60
CA THR A 427 1.81 -32.93 13.92
C THR A 427 2.84 -32.86 12.78
N ALA A 428 3.09 -33.97 12.09
CA ALA A 428 4.07 -34.00 11.01
C ALA A 428 3.63 -33.13 9.82
N THR A 429 2.40 -33.33 9.35
CA THR A 429 1.81 -32.52 8.29
C THR A 429 1.66 -31.05 8.70
N TRP A 430 1.26 -30.79 9.95
CA TRP A 430 1.14 -29.43 10.47
C TRP A 430 2.45 -28.63 10.33
N VAL A 431 3.56 -29.16 10.86
CA VAL A 431 4.87 -28.49 10.80
C VAL A 431 5.39 -28.39 9.35
N ALA A 432 5.25 -29.47 8.57
CA ALA A 432 5.71 -29.48 7.17
C ALA A 432 5.00 -28.40 6.32
N GLN A 433 3.69 -28.25 6.47
CA GLN A 433 2.92 -27.23 5.75
C GLN A 433 3.24 -25.83 6.24
N LEU A 434 3.44 -25.59 7.57
CA LEU A 434 3.86 -24.25 8.03
C LEU A 434 5.23 -23.87 7.49
N ARG A 435 6.16 -24.82 7.38
CA ARG A 435 7.47 -24.57 6.75
C ARG A 435 7.32 -24.21 5.27
N ALA A 436 6.52 -24.98 4.53
CA ALA A 436 6.25 -24.67 3.12
C ALA A 436 5.55 -23.30 2.94
N ALA A 437 4.66 -22.92 3.86
CA ALA A 437 4.03 -21.60 3.84
C ALA A 437 5.06 -20.47 4.11
N ALA A 438 5.97 -20.66 5.08
CA ALA A 438 7.03 -19.71 5.38
C ALA A 438 8.02 -19.55 4.21
N ASP A 439 8.39 -20.65 3.56
CA ASP A 439 9.26 -20.64 2.37
C ASP A 439 8.58 -19.91 1.19
N ALA A 440 7.28 -20.14 0.98
CA ALA A 440 6.51 -19.46 -0.06
C ALA A 440 6.37 -17.95 0.24
N GLU A 441 6.10 -17.56 1.50
CA GLU A 441 5.96 -16.17 1.92
C GLU A 441 7.29 -15.41 1.78
N ALA A 442 8.43 -16.06 2.03
CA ALA A 442 9.75 -15.45 1.91
C ALA A 442 10.13 -15.04 0.47
N THR A 443 9.36 -15.48 -0.52
CA THR A 443 9.57 -15.11 -1.93
C THR A 443 8.74 -13.90 -2.37
N VAL A 444 7.93 -13.34 -1.46
CA VAL A 444 6.95 -12.28 -1.74
C VAL A 444 7.39 -10.99 -1.06
N ALA A 445 7.27 -9.86 -1.75
CA ALA A 445 7.46 -8.56 -1.14
C ALA A 445 6.35 -8.25 -0.12
N HIS A 446 6.72 -7.67 1.01
CA HIS A 446 5.79 -7.26 2.05
C HIS A 446 5.68 -5.73 2.06
N GLN A 447 4.59 -5.22 1.48
CA GLN A 447 4.26 -3.80 1.50
C GLN A 447 3.08 -3.58 2.46
N GLY A 448 3.34 -2.98 3.61
CA GLY A 448 2.33 -2.66 4.60
C GLY A 448 2.04 -3.75 5.66
N PRO A 449 1.02 -3.54 6.49
CA PRO A 449 0.60 -4.48 7.53
C PRO A 449 0.27 -5.87 6.97
N PRO A 450 0.63 -6.95 7.65
CA PRO A 450 0.38 -8.29 7.14
C PRO A 450 -1.12 -8.61 7.09
N HIS A 451 -1.62 -8.97 5.91
CA HIS A 451 -3.03 -9.39 5.73
C HIS A 451 -3.26 -10.85 6.14
N LEU A 452 -2.22 -11.67 6.02
CA LEU A 452 -2.21 -13.05 6.51
C LEU A 452 -1.64 -13.10 7.93
N TYR A 453 -1.80 -14.21 8.61
CA TYR A 453 -0.94 -14.49 9.75
C TYR A 453 0.47 -14.76 9.21
N PRO A 454 1.54 -14.08 9.69
CA PRO A 454 2.89 -14.36 9.21
C PRO A 454 3.25 -15.84 9.36
N SER A 455 3.60 -16.51 8.27
CA SER A 455 3.83 -17.96 8.25
C SER A 455 4.99 -18.37 9.12
N SER A 456 6.05 -17.56 9.16
CA SER A 456 7.21 -17.82 10.01
C SER A 456 6.88 -17.69 11.50
N ASP A 457 5.95 -16.78 11.90
CA ASP A 457 5.44 -16.71 13.27
C ASP A 457 4.59 -17.94 13.63
N LEU A 458 3.71 -18.38 12.71
CA LEU A 458 2.94 -19.61 12.91
C LEU A 458 3.86 -20.82 13.09
N LEU A 459 4.91 -20.92 12.27
CA LEU A 459 5.91 -21.98 12.38
C LEU A 459 6.67 -21.91 13.70
N GLY A 460 7.14 -20.73 14.07
CA GLY A 460 7.84 -20.51 15.34
C GLY A 460 7.00 -20.89 16.56
N ASN A 461 5.73 -20.49 16.57
CA ASN A 461 4.78 -20.85 17.61
C ASN A 461 4.56 -22.37 17.70
N ALA A 462 4.40 -23.04 16.54
CA ALA A 462 4.24 -24.50 16.48
C ALA A 462 5.47 -25.24 16.99
N LEU A 463 6.66 -24.79 16.60
CA LEU A 463 7.92 -25.39 17.04
C LEU A 463 8.17 -25.20 18.54
N LEU A 464 7.82 -24.05 19.10
CA LEU A 464 7.84 -23.83 20.56
C LEU A 464 6.86 -24.76 21.31
N GLU A 465 5.64 -24.92 20.78
CA GLU A 465 4.64 -25.84 21.35
C GLU A 465 5.17 -27.29 21.41
N LEU A 466 6.02 -27.65 20.46
CA LEU A 466 6.65 -28.98 20.34
C LEU A 466 8.01 -29.10 21.06
N GLY A 467 8.47 -28.07 21.79
CA GLY A 467 9.77 -28.05 22.45
C GLY A 467 10.98 -27.95 21.51
N ARG A 468 10.79 -27.61 20.23
CA ARG A 468 11.83 -27.52 19.19
C ARG A 468 12.41 -26.08 19.15
N SER A 469 12.99 -25.64 20.26
CA SER A 469 13.38 -24.23 20.48
C SER A 469 14.42 -23.71 19.46
N ALA A 470 15.40 -24.51 19.07
CA ALA A 470 16.40 -24.09 18.08
C ALA A 470 15.80 -23.80 16.70
N GLU A 471 14.83 -24.59 16.28
CA GLU A 471 14.13 -24.37 15.00
C GLU A 471 13.13 -23.21 15.10
N ALA A 472 12.52 -23.00 16.28
CA ALA A 472 11.66 -21.85 16.54
C ALA A 472 12.44 -20.53 16.46
N ILE A 473 13.69 -20.47 16.96
CA ILE A 473 14.58 -19.32 16.81
C ILE A 473 14.74 -18.98 15.33
N ALA A 474 15.13 -19.96 14.50
CA ALA A 474 15.33 -19.73 13.07
C ALA A 474 14.05 -19.22 12.36
N ALA A 475 12.86 -19.73 12.75
CA ALA A 475 11.59 -19.28 12.18
C ALA A 475 11.28 -17.82 12.55
N TYR A 476 11.48 -17.41 13.79
CA TYR A 476 11.27 -16.01 14.19
C TYR A 476 12.31 -15.07 13.61
N GLU A 477 13.57 -15.49 13.49
CA GLU A 477 14.60 -14.72 12.77
C GLU A 477 14.23 -14.50 11.32
N GLN A 478 13.67 -15.50 10.63
CA GLN A 478 13.14 -15.36 9.27
C GLN A 478 11.98 -14.37 9.24
N SER A 479 11.07 -14.40 10.21
CA SER A 479 9.98 -13.41 10.33
C SER A 479 10.53 -11.98 10.44
N LEU A 480 11.55 -11.78 11.26
CA LEU A 480 12.16 -10.46 11.49
C LEU A 480 13.00 -9.96 10.30
N VAL A 481 13.41 -10.82 9.37
CA VAL A 481 13.99 -10.41 8.08
C VAL A 481 12.92 -9.82 7.16
N LEU A 482 11.71 -10.40 7.18
CA LEU A 482 10.59 -9.96 6.34
C LEU A 482 9.84 -8.77 6.95
N MET A 483 9.75 -8.73 8.27
CA MET A 483 9.04 -7.71 9.06
C MET A 483 9.95 -7.23 10.20
N PRO A 484 10.87 -6.31 9.91
CA PRO A 484 11.83 -5.83 10.90
C PRO A 484 11.15 -5.26 12.15
N ASN A 485 11.70 -5.60 13.31
CA ASN A 485 11.23 -5.13 14.61
C ASN A 485 9.75 -5.47 14.95
N ARG A 486 9.14 -6.46 14.28
CA ARG A 486 7.79 -6.93 14.58
C ARG A 486 7.72 -7.46 16.01
N THR A 487 6.83 -6.88 16.82
CA THR A 487 6.85 -7.07 18.30
C THR A 487 6.50 -8.50 18.72
N LEU A 488 5.52 -9.14 18.06
CA LEU A 488 5.18 -10.53 18.39
C LEU A 488 6.24 -11.53 17.95
N SER A 489 6.92 -11.29 16.84
CA SER A 489 8.07 -12.11 16.42
C SER A 489 9.22 -11.99 17.41
N LEU A 490 9.53 -10.77 17.89
CA LEU A 490 10.50 -10.55 18.97
C LEU A 490 10.10 -11.24 20.27
N LEU A 491 8.83 -11.17 20.66
CA LEU A 491 8.33 -11.85 21.85
C LEU A 491 8.46 -13.38 21.74
N GLY A 492 8.13 -13.93 20.55
CA GLY A 492 8.30 -15.35 20.23
C GLY A 492 9.78 -15.76 20.27
N LEU A 493 10.66 -14.96 19.65
CA LEU A 493 12.10 -15.17 19.64
C LEU A 493 12.69 -15.16 21.06
N ALA A 494 12.28 -14.22 21.90
CA ALA A 494 12.72 -14.16 23.30
C ALA A 494 12.33 -15.42 24.08
N ARG A 495 11.11 -15.94 23.85
CA ARG A 495 10.65 -17.21 24.45
C ARG A 495 11.45 -18.41 23.93
N ALA A 496 11.74 -18.43 22.63
CA ALA A 496 12.52 -19.49 22.00
C ALA A 496 13.97 -19.53 22.54
N HIS A 497 14.61 -18.36 22.67
CA HIS A 497 15.94 -18.26 23.29
C HIS A 497 15.94 -18.71 24.74
N ARG A 498 14.92 -18.34 25.51
CA ARG A 498 14.79 -18.80 26.90
C ARG A 498 14.64 -20.33 26.97
N ALA A 499 13.80 -20.92 26.12
CA ALA A 499 13.61 -22.37 26.06
C ALA A 499 14.87 -23.12 25.58
N ALA A 500 15.76 -22.46 24.86
CA ALA A 500 17.06 -22.96 24.44
C ALA A 500 18.18 -22.63 25.44
N GLU A 501 17.86 -22.04 26.59
CA GLU A 501 18.82 -21.60 27.66
C GLU A 501 19.80 -20.49 27.18
N HIS A 502 19.50 -19.79 26.10
CA HIS A 502 20.25 -18.64 25.57
C HIS A 502 19.88 -17.36 26.32
N SER A 503 20.28 -17.25 27.61
CA SER A 503 19.80 -16.20 28.51
C SER A 503 20.15 -14.78 28.07
N GLN A 504 21.30 -14.56 27.45
CA GLN A 504 21.75 -13.25 27.02
C GLN A 504 20.93 -12.76 25.80
N GLU A 505 20.71 -13.62 24.83
CA GLU A 505 19.91 -13.34 23.62
C GLU A 505 18.45 -13.10 24.00
N ALA A 506 17.90 -13.91 24.89
CA ALA A 506 16.56 -13.70 25.44
C ALA A 506 16.40 -12.33 26.12
N ALA A 507 17.40 -11.90 26.90
CA ALA A 507 17.38 -10.61 27.57
C ALA A 507 17.48 -9.44 26.57
N ARG A 508 18.35 -9.54 25.54
CA ARG A 508 18.47 -8.54 24.46
C ARG A 508 17.17 -8.41 23.68
N THR A 509 16.58 -9.53 23.27
CA THR A 509 15.33 -9.53 22.49
C THR A 509 14.16 -8.97 23.31
N ARG A 510 14.07 -9.29 24.60
CA ARG A 510 13.07 -8.68 25.49
C ARG A 510 13.24 -7.17 25.67
N ALA A 511 14.47 -6.66 25.62
CA ALA A 511 14.69 -5.22 25.67
C ALA A 511 14.07 -4.51 24.45
N LEU A 512 14.12 -5.11 23.26
CA LEU A 512 13.45 -4.60 22.05
C LEU A 512 11.92 -4.62 22.22
N VAL A 513 11.35 -5.72 22.72
CA VAL A 513 9.90 -5.79 23.03
C VAL A 513 9.49 -4.68 24.00
N ARG A 514 10.29 -4.45 25.06
CA ARG A 514 10.00 -3.36 26.03
C ARG A 514 10.08 -1.98 25.37
N ALA A 515 11.01 -1.78 24.44
CA ALA A 515 11.12 -0.54 23.68
C ALA A 515 9.85 -0.31 22.82
N ASN A 516 9.41 -1.31 22.08
CA ASN A 516 8.20 -1.22 21.27
C ASN A 516 6.94 -1.00 22.16
N TRP A 517 6.89 -1.65 23.32
CA TRP A 517 5.76 -1.58 24.25
C TRP A 517 5.89 -0.50 25.33
N HIS A 518 6.69 0.55 25.09
CA HIS A 518 6.83 1.65 26.06
C HIS A 518 5.49 2.34 26.38
N ALA A 519 4.61 2.47 25.36
CA ALA A 519 3.27 3.03 25.47
C ALA A 519 2.15 2.00 25.64
N ALA A 520 2.49 0.70 25.79
CA ALA A 520 1.51 -0.38 25.84
C ALA A 520 0.56 -0.29 27.05
N ASP A 521 -0.59 -0.92 26.92
CA ASP A 521 -1.55 -1.09 28.00
C ASP A 521 -0.93 -1.84 29.17
N ARG A 522 -1.40 -1.53 30.39
CA ARG A 522 -0.81 -2.09 31.63
C ARG A 522 -0.76 -3.63 31.65
N GLU A 523 -1.83 -4.26 31.16
CA GLU A 523 -1.95 -5.72 31.09
C GLU A 523 -0.98 -6.33 30.07
N VAL A 524 -0.72 -5.61 28.98
CA VAL A 524 0.21 -6.04 27.94
C VAL A 524 1.66 -5.96 28.45
N LYS A 525 2.01 -4.89 29.17
CA LYS A 525 3.33 -4.76 29.83
C LYS A 525 3.60 -5.91 30.79
N ALA A 526 2.57 -6.38 31.50
CA ALA A 526 2.71 -7.52 32.42
C ALA A 526 3.08 -8.83 31.69
N ARG A 527 2.71 -9.01 30.41
CA ARG A 527 3.11 -10.21 29.63
C ARG A 527 4.62 -10.32 29.41
N VAL A 528 5.34 -9.21 29.37
CA VAL A 528 6.82 -9.22 29.26
C VAL A 528 7.42 -9.66 30.56
N ALA A 529 6.88 -9.20 31.70
CA ALA A 529 7.34 -9.57 33.02
C ALA A 529 7.11 -11.07 33.35
N THR A 530 5.97 -11.64 32.89
CA THR A 530 5.68 -13.07 33.06
C THR A 530 6.42 -13.98 32.07
N ALA A 531 6.98 -13.39 30.99
CA ALA A 531 7.89 -14.09 30.08
C ALA A 531 9.32 -14.19 30.68
N GLU A 532 9.57 -13.58 31.87
CA GLU A 532 10.77 -13.74 32.69
C GLU A 532 10.73 -15.04 33.47
#